data_1a0a5961c60276fc44a6d19b0c5a5d86
#
_entry.id   1a0a5961c60276fc44a6d19b0c5a5d86
#
_cell.length_a   1.000
_cell.length_b   1.000
_cell.length_c   1.000
_cell.angle_alpha   90.00
_cell.angle_beta   90.00
_cell.angle_gamma   90.00
#
_symmetry.space_group_name_H-M   'P 1'
#
loop_
_entity.id
_entity.type
_entity.pdbx_description
1 polymer ?
#
loop_
_entity_poly.entity_id
_entity_poly.type
_entity_poly.pdbx_seq_one_letter_code
_entity_poly.pdbx_strand_id
1 'polypeptide(L)'
;MASSGTGGTISGCAKYLKEVNPDITIIGVDAYGSVLKKYHETKEFDTNEIYPYRIEGLCKNLIPTATHFDLIDLFVKVTDEESAHTARKVTRSEGMFVGYTSGAAMQAVHQLAEENYFDKDSKVVVVFPDHGSRYMSKIYSEDWMEEQGFFDTDNESQHNIEYIKDITEKK
;
A
#
# COMPACT_ATOMS: atom_id res chain seq x y z
N MET A 1 -7.26 7.81 5.04
CA MET A 1 -6.19 6.80 4.90
C MET A 1 -5.06 7.37 4.07
N ALA A 2 -3.81 7.13 4.46
CA ALA A 2 -2.64 7.60 3.73
C ALA A 2 -1.43 6.67 3.93
N SER A 3 -0.60 6.57 2.90
CA SER A 3 0.72 5.90 2.96
C SER A 3 1.65 6.66 3.90
N SER A 4 2.43 5.95 4.70
CA SER A 4 3.33 6.54 5.68
C SER A 4 4.80 6.27 5.31
N GLY A 5 5.49 7.29 4.81
CA GLY A 5 6.95 7.31 4.66
C GLY A 5 7.58 8.06 5.82
N THR A 6 7.83 9.37 5.66
CA THR A 6 8.32 10.23 6.76
C THR A 6 7.24 10.56 7.80
N GLY A 7 5.99 10.30 7.48
CA GLY A 7 4.85 10.55 8.36
C GLY A 7 4.29 11.98 8.33
N GLY A 8 4.96 12.92 7.67
CA GLY A 8 4.54 14.32 7.65
C GLY A 8 3.14 14.54 7.09
N THR A 9 2.80 13.88 5.99
CA THR A 9 1.48 14.02 5.35
C THR A 9 0.38 13.47 6.25
N ILE A 10 0.50 12.22 6.71
CA ILE A 10 -0.52 11.59 7.53
C ILE A 10 -0.68 12.30 8.88
N SER A 11 0.42 12.70 9.51
CA SER A 11 0.39 13.39 10.80
C SER A 11 -0.19 14.79 10.70
N GLY A 12 0.17 15.54 9.64
CA GLY A 12 -0.39 16.87 9.40
C GLY A 12 -1.89 16.84 9.13
N CYS A 13 -2.33 15.90 8.27
CA CYS A 13 -3.76 15.68 8.02
C CYS A 13 -4.49 15.23 9.30
N ALA A 14 -3.94 14.27 10.02
CA ALA A 14 -4.52 13.75 11.25
C ALA A 14 -4.71 14.85 12.29
N LYS A 15 -3.70 15.69 12.50
CA LYS A 15 -3.77 16.79 13.43
C LYS A 15 -4.96 17.70 13.14
N TYR A 16 -5.04 18.22 11.91
CA TYR A 16 -6.13 19.12 11.53
C TYR A 16 -7.50 18.43 11.58
N LEU A 17 -7.60 17.22 11.03
CA LEU A 17 -8.88 16.53 10.94
C LEU A 17 -9.44 16.18 12.33
N LYS A 18 -8.59 15.73 13.27
CA LYS A 18 -9.01 15.42 14.63
C LYS A 18 -9.32 16.68 15.48
N GLU A 19 -8.74 17.84 15.15
CA GLU A 19 -9.14 19.13 15.72
C GLU A 19 -10.57 19.52 15.32
N VAL A 20 -10.98 19.18 14.07
CA VAL A 20 -12.32 19.49 13.55
C VAL A 20 -13.35 18.41 13.92
N ASN A 21 -12.95 17.16 13.87
CA ASN A 21 -13.77 16.00 14.22
C ASN A 21 -12.91 14.95 14.94
N PRO A 22 -12.98 14.89 16.28
CA PRO A 22 -12.20 13.93 17.07
C PRO A 22 -12.51 12.45 16.76
N ASP A 23 -13.69 12.16 16.26
CA ASP A 23 -14.15 10.79 15.97
C ASP A 23 -13.64 10.25 14.62
N ILE A 24 -12.94 11.09 13.84
CA ILE A 24 -12.41 10.63 12.55
C ILE A 24 -11.31 9.59 12.75
N THR A 25 -11.44 8.47 12.06
CA THR A 25 -10.42 7.41 12.09
C THR A 25 -9.31 7.70 11.09
N ILE A 26 -8.08 7.74 11.56
CA ILE A 26 -6.87 7.95 10.75
C ILE A 26 -6.15 6.61 10.58
N ILE A 27 -6.05 6.16 9.33
CA ILE A 27 -5.44 4.88 9.00
C ILE A 27 -4.14 5.10 8.23
N GLY A 28 -3.04 4.64 8.81
CA GLY A 28 -1.73 4.60 8.18
C GLY A 28 -1.56 3.33 7.34
N VAL A 29 -0.90 3.47 6.19
CA VAL A 29 -0.51 2.32 5.39
C VAL A 29 1.00 2.14 5.49
N ASP A 30 1.39 0.92 5.81
CA ASP A 30 2.78 0.48 5.96
C ASP A 30 3.02 -0.73 5.04
N ALA A 31 4.27 -1.09 4.78
CA ALA A 31 4.53 -2.30 4.02
C ALA A 31 5.25 -3.35 4.87
N TYR A 32 5.18 -4.58 4.42
CA TYR A 32 6.06 -5.61 4.95
C TYR A 32 7.52 -5.22 4.66
N GLY A 33 8.39 -5.36 5.67
CA GLY A 33 9.76 -4.86 5.64
C GLY A 33 9.97 -3.52 6.34
N SER A 34 8.91 -2.94 6.89
CA SER A 34 8.92 -1.67 7.64
C SER A 34 8.51 -1.86 9.09
N VAL A 35 8.99 -0.98 9.95
CA VAL A 35 8.80 -1.05 11.42
C VAL A 35 7.62 -0.24 11.95
N LEU A 36 6.91 0.54 11.10
CA LEU A 36 5.97 1.56 11.58
C LEU A 36 4.77 0.95 12.29
N LYS A 37 4.14 -0.08 11.72
CA LYS A 37 3.00 -0.77 12.35
C LYS A 37 3.40 -1.38 13.69
N LYS A 38 4.48 -2.14 13.73
CA LYS A 38 4.97 -2.77 14.95
C LYS A 38 5.24 -1.74 16.04
N TYR A 39 5.95 -0.66 15.68
CA TYR A 39 6.23 0.42 16.61
C TYR A 39 4.95 1.14 17.08
N HIS A 40 3.97 1.34 16.20
CA HIS A 40 2.68 1.93 16.59
C HIS A 40 1.99 1.09 17.68
N GLU A 41 1.97 -0.22 17.50
CA GLU A 41 1.26 -1.16 18.40
C GLU A 41 2.00 -1.38 19.72
N THR A 42 3.33 -1.50 19.69
CA THR A 42 4.12 -1.95 20.85
C THR A 42 5.02 -0.88 21.45
N LYS A 43 5.27 0.21 20.72
CA LYS A 43 6.29 1.23 21.02
C LYS A 43 7.72 0.68 21.06
N GLU A 44 7.93 -0.54 20.58
CA GLU A 44 9.25 -1.17 20.49
C GLU A 44 9.77 -1.12 19.05
N PHE A 45 11.06 -0.80 18.91
CA PHE A 45 11.73 -0.86 17.63
C PHE A 45 12.27 -2.27 17.40
N ASP A 46 11.65 -3.01 16.48
CA ASP A 46 12.01 -4.39 16.18
C ASP A 46 12.73 -4.47 14.83
N THR A 47 14.03 -4.79 14.87
CA THR A 47 14.86 -4.95 13.68
C THR A 47 14.50 -6.17 12.84
N ASN A 48 13.79 -7.16 13.39
CA ASN A 48 13.34 -8.33 12.65
C ASN A 48 12.22 -8.00 11.63
N GLU A 49 11.58 -6.85 11.79
CA GLU A 49 10.61 -6.34 10.80
C GLU A 49 11.30 -5.78 9.55
N ILE A 50 12.63 -5.57 9.56
CA ILE A 50 13.35 -4.88 8.49
C ILE A 50 13.86 -5.89 7.46
N TYR A 51 13.28 -5.82 6.25
CA TYR A 51 13.77 -6.53 5.08
C TYR A 51 13.43 -5.75 3.79
N PRO A 52 14.03 -6.09 2.64
CA PRO A 52 13.82 -5.36 1.40
C PRO A 52 12.35 -5.31 0.96
N TYR A 53 11.92 -4.15 0.54
CA TYR A 53 10.62 -3.88 -0.10
C TYR A 53 10.83 -2.98 -1.33
N ARG A 54 9.83 -2.89 -2.21
CA ARG A 54 9.93 -2.21 -3.50
C ARG A 54 9.09 -0.95 -3.60
N ILE A 55 8.13 -0.74 -2.69
CA ILE A 55 7.25 0.43 -2.73
C ILE A 55 8.03 1.68 -2.36
N GLU A 56 8.34 2.49 -3.37
CA GLU A 56 9.07 3.74 -3.17
C GLU A 56 8.21 4.77 -2.44
N GLY A 57 8.78 5.45 -1.46
CA GLY A 57 8.11 6.51 -0.69
C GLY A 57 7.25 6.03 0.46
N LEU A 58 6.99 4.74 0.57
CA LEU A 58 6.36 4.09 1.71
C LEU A 58 7.44 3.50 2.62
N CYS A 59 7.13 3.30 3.89
CA CYS A 59 7.92 2.51 4.83
C CYS A 59 9.21 3.14 5.34
N LYS A 60 9.64 2.62 6.49
CA LYS A 60 10.91 3.00 7.12
C LYS A 60 11.53 1.84 7.90
N ASN A 61 12.85 1.82 7.91
CA ASN A 61 13.67 0.99 8.80
C ASN A 61 14.17 1.79 10.02
N LEU A 62 13.52 2.90 10.31
CA LEU A 62 13.76 3.78 11.46
C LEU A 62 12.43 4.42 11.87
N ILE A 63 12.39 5.00 13.05
CA ILE A 63 11.20 5.74 13.52
C ILE A 63 11.31 7.20 13.10
N PRO A 64 10.46 7.67 12.15
CA PRO A 64 10.53 9.04 11.67
C PRO A 64 10.04 10.02 12.73
N THR A 65 10.78 11.09 12.95
CA THR A 65 10.44 12.14 13.93
C THR A 65 9.21 12.96 13.55
N ALA A 66 8.85 12.99 12.27
CA ALA A 66 7.66 13.69 11.78
C ALA A 66 6.37 12.86 11.86
N THR A 67 6.45 11.60 12.32
CA THR A 67 5.28 10.75 12.51
C THR A 67 4.72 10.92 13.92
N HIS A 68 3.52 11.47 14.02
CA HIS A 68 2.77 11.58 15.26
C HIS A 68 1.89 10.35 15.44
N PHE A 69 2.48 9.27 15.96
CA PHE A 69 1.81 7.98 16.12
C PHE A 69 0.54 8.03 16.96
N ASP A 70 0.47 8.94 17.92
CA ASP A 70 -0.70 9.11 18.80
C ASP A 70 -1.93 9.69 18.07
N LEU A 71 -1.74 10.24 16.87
CA LEU A 71 -2.83 10.74 16.02
C LEU A 71 -3.32 9.72 15.00
N ILE A 72 -2.65 8.59 14.88
CA ILE A 72 -2.98 7.52 13.93
C ILE A 72 -3.64 6.39 14.71
N ASP A 73 -4.83 5.98 14.30
CA ASP A 73 -5.62 5.01 15.05
C ASP A 73 -5.19 3.56 14.77
N LEU A 74 -4.79 3.28 13.52
CA LEU A 74 -4.24 1.96 13.16
C LEU A 74 -3.31 2.04 11.95
N PHE A 75 -2.49 1.02 11.79
CA PHE A 75 -1.70 0.78 10.57
C PHE A 75 -2.09 -0.55 9.92
N VAL A 76 -2.20 -0.53 8.59
CA VAL A 76 -2.40 -1.72 7.76
C VAL A 76 -1.12 -2.00 7.00
N LYS A 77 -0.63 -3.25 7.03
CA LYS A 77 0.50 -3.68 6.19
C LYS A 77 0.00 -4.25 4.88
N VAL A 78 0.70 -3.89 3.80
CA VAL A 78 0.43 -4.37 2.45
C VAL A 78 1.71 -4.95 1.83
N THR A 79 1.57 -5.86 0.88
CA THR A 79 2.70 -6.39 0.12
C THR A 79 3.03 -5.52 -1.09
N ASP A 80 4.26 -5.66 -1.60
CA ASP A 80 4.68 -5.01 -2.83
C ASP A 80 3.82 -5.45 -4.02
N GLU A 81 3.61 -6.75 -4.17
CA GLU A 81 2.86 -7.35 -5.26
C GLU A 81 1.41 -6.86 -5.30
N GLU A 82 0.66 -7.02 -4.22
CA GLU A 82 -0.73 -6.57 -4.13
C GLU A 82 -0.87 -5.07 -4.41
N SER A 83 0.07 -4.28 -3.91
CA SER A 83 0.09 -2.83 -4.13
C SER A 83 0.32 -2.47 -5.61
N ALA A 84 1.18 -3.21 -6.31
CA ALA A 84 1.44 -3.03 -7.74
C ALA A 84 0.18 -3.37 -8.57
N HIS A 85 -0.41 -4.54 -8.32
CA HIS A 85 -1.64 -4.95 -9.01
C HIS A 85 -2.80 -4.00 -8.74
N THR A 86 -2.97 -3.55 -7.50
CA THR A 86 -4.02 -2.61 -7.14
C THR A 86 -3.85 -1.24 -7.81
N ALA A 87 -2.61 -0.71 -7.95
CA ALA A 87 -2.36 0.51 -8.72
C ALA A 87 -2.78 0.34 -10.19
N ARG A 88 -2.43 -0.78 -10.81
CA ARG A 88 -2.84 -1.11 -12.19
C ARG A 88 -4.35 -1.25 -12.31
N LYS A 89 -5.01 -1.89 -11.35
CA LYS A 89 -6.47 -2.07 -11.30
C LYS A 89 -7.18 -0.72 -11.21
N VAL A 90 -6.79 0.16 -10.28
CA VAL A 90 -7.33 1.53 -10.16
C VAL A 90 -7.17 2.29 -11.47
N THR A 91 -6.00 2.18 -12.12
CA THR A 91 -5.76 2.85 -13.40
C THR A 91 -6.69 2.33 -14.49
N ARG A 92 -6.94 1.02 -14.56
CA ARG A 92 -7.83 0.42 -15.58
C ARG A 92 -9.31 0.71 -15.31
N SER A 93 -9.76 0.60 -14.06
CA SER A 93 -11.19 0.73 -13.71
C SER A 93 -11.66 2.17 -13.59
N GLU A 94 -10.83 3.05 -13.02
CA GLU A 94 -11.21 4.42 -12.69
C GLU A 94 -10.60 5.47 -13.65
N GLY A 95 -9.70 5.07 -14.53
CA GLY A 95 -8.97 5.98 -15.43
C GLY A 95 -7.99 6.90 -14.69
N MET A 96 -7.68 6.64 -13.43
CA MET A 96 -6.73 7.38 -12.62
C MET A 96 -5.34 6.76 -12.71
N PHE A 97 -4.41 7.41 -13.40
CA PHE A 97 -3.04 6.91 -13.53
C PHE A 97 -2.23 7.20 -12.27
N VAL A 98 -2.33 6.31 -11.29
CA VAL A 98 -1.82 6.48 -9.92
C VAL A 98 -0.44 5.86 -9.71
N GLY A 99 0.31 6.36 -8.72
CA GLY A 99 1.60 5.81 -8.34
C GLY A 99 1.50 4.59 -7.43
N TYR A 100 2.67 4.00 -7.11
CA TYR A 100 2.78 2.75 -6.35
C TYR A 100 2.20 2.87 -4.94
N THR A 101 2.50 3.96 -4.24
CA THR A 101 1.97 4.21 -2.88
C THR A 101 0.45 4.45 -2.87
N SER A 102 -0.12 4.90 -3.99
CA SER A 102 -1.58 4.99 -4.15
C SER A 102 -2.22 3.60 -4.26
N GLY A 103 -1.55 2.69 -4.98
CA GLY A 103 -1.92 1.27 -5.02
C GLY A 103 -1.88 0.64 -3.63
N ALA A 104 -0.81 0.89 -2.88
CA ALA A 104 -0.68 0.46 -1.48
C ALA A 104 -1.83 0.97 -0.60
N ALA A 105 -2.17 2.26 -0.73
CA ALA A 105 -3.24 2.85 0.05
C ALA A 105 -4.61 2.26 -0.31
N MET A 106 -4.87 2.00 -1.59
CA MET A 106 -6.12 1.37 -2.02
C MET A 106 -6.16 -0.13 -1.66
N GLN A 107 -5.03 -0.83 -1.69
CA GLN A 107 -4.94 -2.22 -1.23
C GLN A 107 -5.32 -2.36 0.26
N ALA A 108 -4.87 -1.43 1.10
CA ALA A 108 -5.27 -1.40 2.50
C ALA A 108 -6.79 -1.18 2.68
N VAL A 109 -7.44 -0.43 1.76
CA VAL A 109 -8.93 -0.33 1.75
C VAL A 109 -9.55 -1.67 1.43
N HIS A 110 -9.04 -2.40 0.44
CA HIS A 110 -9.55 -3.72 0.07
C HIS A 110 -9.46 -4.70 1.24
N GLN A 111 -8.29 -4.80 1.89
CA GLN A 111 -8.09 -5.68 3.06
C GLN A 111 -9.09 -5.37 4.18
N LEU A 112 -9.23 -4.10 4.55
CA LEU A 112 -10.18 -3.71 5.59
C LEU A 112 -11.65 -3.93 5.20
N ALA A 113 -11.97 -3.81 3.90
CA ALA A 113 -13.32 -4.11 3.41
C ALA A 113 -13.62 -5.61 3.47
N GLU A 114 -12.66 -6.47 3.13
CA GLU A 114 -12.76 -7.93 3.27
C GLU A 114 -12.91 -8.37 4.73
N GLU A 115 -12.27 -7.66 5.65
CA GLU A 115 -12.41 -7.85 7.10
C GLU A 115 -13.73 -7.28 7.67
N ASN A 116 -14.60 -6.72 6.83
CA ASN A 116 -15.84 -6.02 7.22
C ASN A 116 -15.61 -4.86 8.21
N TYR A 117 -14.47 -4.19 8.11
CA TYR A 117 -14.14 -3.04 8.95
C TYR A 117 -15.04 -1.83 8.65
N PHE A 118 -15.48 -1.68 7.40
CA PHE A 118 -16.36 -0.60 6.97
C PHE A 118 -17.81 -1.09 6.93
N ASP A 119 -18.73 -0.21 7.32
CA ASP A 119 -20.16 -0.39 7.09
C ASP A 119 -20.60 0.28 5.77
N LYS A 120 -21.89 0.08 5.41
CA LYS A 120 -22.46 0.63 4.16
C LYS A 120 -22.51 2.17 4.10
N ASP A 121 -22.42 2.84 5.25
CA ASP A 121 -22.50 4.28 5.37
C ASP A 121 -21.12 4.92 5.57
N SER A 122 -20.07 4.09 5.68
CA SER A 122 -18.69 4.54 5.86
C SER A 122 -18.18 5.33 4.66
N LYS A 123 -17.60 6.50 4.92
CA LYS A 123 -16.94 7.33 3.92
C LYS A 123 -15.43 7.24 4.09
N VAL A 124 -14.77 6.62 3.12
CA VAL A 124 -13.32 6.41 3.14
C VAL A 124 -12.65 7.39 2.18
N VAL A 125 -11.79 8.27 2.72
CA VAL A 125 -10.95 9.17 1.92
C VAL A 125 -9.55 8.59 1.86
N VAL A 126 -9.03 8.41 0.65
CA VAL A 126 -7.71 7.85 0.38
C VAL A 126 -6.83 8.89 -0.29
N VAL A 127 -5.62 9.09 0.22
CA VAL A 127 -4.65 10.00 -0.39
C VAL A 127 -3.87 9.26 -1.46
N PHE A 128 -3.94 9.74 -2.70
CA PHE A 128 -3.11 9.30 -3.82
C PHE A 128 -1.99 10.34 -4.04
N PRO A 129 -0.77 10.09 -3.52
CA PRO A 129 0.23 11.14 -3.39
C PRO A 129 0.98 11.46 -4.67
N ASP A 130 1.01 10.55 -5.65
CA ASP A 130 1.75 10.74 -6.88
C ASP A 130 1.15 10.05 -8.10
N HIS A 131 1.71 10.37 -9.25
CA HIS A 131 1.22 9.97 -10.57
C HIS A 131 1.98 8.75 -11.11
N GLY A 132 1.28 7.88 -11.84
CA GLY A 132 1.81 6.63 -12.41
C GLY A 132 2.95 6.79 -13.40
N SER A 133 3.10 7.98 -14.01
CA SER A 133 4.19 8.25 -14.97
C SER A 133 5.59 8.04 -14.41
N ARG A 134 5.77 8.09 -13.10
CA ARG A 134 7.05 7.79 -12.43
C ARG A 134 7.39 6.30 -12.42
N TYR A 135 6.41 5.46 -12.74
CA TYR A 135 6.47 4.00 -12.58
C TYR A 135 6.26 3.25 -13.90
N MET A 136 6.40 3.94 -15.03
CA MET A 136 6.25 3.34 -16.38
C MET A 136 7.21 2.17 -16.63
N SER A 137 8.43 2.25 -16.09
CA SER A 137 9.45 1.20 -16.17
C SER A 137 9.44 0.24 -14.96
N LYS A 138 8.41 0.29 -14.13
CA LYS A 138 8.21 -0.53 -12.93
C LYS A 138 6.83 -1.18 -12.95
N ILE A 139 5.95 -0.85 -12.02
CA ILE A 139 4.63 -1.47 -11.88
C ILE A 139 3.74 -1.37 -13.13
N TYR A 140 4.07 -0.55 -14.11
CA TYR A 140 3.38 -0.45 -15.40
C TYR A 140 4.15 -1.10 -16.57
N SER A 141 5.27 -1.77 -16.30
CA SER A 141 6.02 -2.59 -17.26
C SER A 141 5.76 -4.06 -16.97
N GLU A 142 5.34 -4.83 -17.97
CA GLU A 142 5.15 -6.29 -17.84
C GLU A 142 6.50 -6.96 -17.52
N ASP A 143 7.57 -6.60 -18.23
CA ASP A 143 8.91 -7.17 -18.02
C ASP A 143 9.35 -6.99 -16.55
N TRP A 144 9.14 -5.79 -15.97
CA TRP A 144 9.48 -5.55 -14.58
C TRP A 144 8.61 -6.35 -13.61
N MET A 145 7.32 -6.48 -13.86
CA MET A 145 6.41 -7.29 -13.03
C MET A 145 6.86 -8.77 -13.03
N GLU A 146 7.19 -9.30 -14.18
CA GLU A 146 7.73 -10.66 -14.32
C GLU A 146 9.08 -10.82 -13.61
N GLU A 147 10.02 -9.89 -13.77
CA GLU A 147 11.30 -9.88 -13.04
C GLU A 147 11.15 -9.88 -11.53
N GLN A 148 10.09 -9.24 -11.01
CA GLN A 148 9.78 -9.25 -9.58
C GLN A 148 9.03 -10.51 -9.13
N GLY A 149 8.54 -11.33 -10.07
CA GLY A 149 7.68 -12.47 -9.78
C GLY A 149 6.25 -12.07 -9.42
N PHE A 150 5.81 -10.88 -9.79
CA PHE A 150 4.47 -10.36 -9.57
C PHE A 150 3.56 -10.78 -10.71
N PHE A 151 2.95 -11.94 -10.57
CA PHE A 151 2.06 -12.50 -11.59
C PHE A 151 0.64 -11.98 -11.42
N ASP A 152 0.01 -11.57 -12.51
CA ASP A 152 -1.38 -11.09 -12.50
C ASP A 152 -2.34 -12.26 -12.22
N THR A 153 -2.75 -12.41 -10.96
CA THR A 153 -3.67 -13.46 -10.52
C THR A 153 -5.14 -13.15 -10.88
N ASP A 154 -5.44 -11.88 -11.19
CA ASP A 154 -6.81 -11.47 -11.58
C ASP A 154 -7.10 -11.70 -13.06
N ASN A 155 -6.09 -12.00 -13.87
CA ASN A 155 -6.26 -12.35 -15.26
C ASN A 155 -6.35 -13.87 -15.38
N GLU A 156 -7.54 -14.42 -15.27
CA GLU A 156 -7.89 -15.75 -15.84
C GLU A 156 -7.77 -15.76 -17.38
N SER A 157 -6.95 -14.87 -17.96
CA SER A 157 -6.66 -14.91 -19.37
C SER A 157 -5.82 -16.18 -19.65
N GLN A 158 -6.22 -16.91 -20.67
CA GLN A 158 -5.52 -18.12 -21.15
C GLN A 158 -4.01 -17.95 -21.28
N HIS A 159 -3.54 -16.71 -21.41
CA HIS A 159 -2.13 -16.36 -21.55
C HIS A 159 -1.29 -16.69 -20.30
N ASN A 160 -1.79 -16.44 -19.09
CA ASN A 160 -1.09 -16.76 -17.85
C ASN A 160 -1.07 -18.27 -17.58
N ILE A 161 -2.12 -18.98 -17.98
CA ILE A 161 -2.18 -20.45 -17.86
C ILE A 161 -1.19 -21.12 -18.81
N GLU A 162 -1.03 -20.59 -20.01
CA GLU A 162 -0.05 -21.10 -20.99
C GLU A 162 1.38 -20.81 -20.53
N TYR A 163 1.67 -19.64 -19.99
CA TYR A 163 2.99 -19.27 -19.44
C TYR A 163 3.40 -20.15 -18.27
N ILE A 164 2.50 -20.39 -17.31
CA ILE A 164 2.75 -21.29 -16.17
C ILE A 164 3.00 -22.72 -16.63
N LYS A 165 2.27 -23.21 -17.65
CA LYS A 165 2.48 -24.53 -18.24
C LYS A 165 3.86 -24.63 -18.91
N ASP A 166 4.27 -23.59 -19.65
CA ASP A 166 5.54 -23.57 -20.37
C ASP A 166 6.75 -23.58 -19.43
N ILE A 167 6.66 -22.94 -18.26
CA ILE A 167 7.69 -22.99 -17.20
C ILE A 167 7.73 -24.35 -16.50
N THR A 168 6.59 -25.00 -16.31
CA THR A 168 6.53 -26.30 -15.64
C THR A 168 6.98 -27.46 -16.53
N GLU A 169 6.85 -27.34 -17.83
CA GLU A 169 7.28 -28.34 -18.79
C GLU A 169 8.78 -28.25 -19.15
N LYS A 170 9.44 -27.12 -18.84
CA LYS A 170 10.89 -26.91 -19.05
C LYS A 170 11.75 -27.29 -17.85
N LYS A 171 11.18 -27.86 -16.79
CA LYS A 171 11.89 -28.47 -15.65
C LYS A 171 11.86 -29.99 -15.74
#